data_0d82134ce08c1c9135f4e8ea3b7cf717
#
_entry.id   0d82134ce08c1c9135f4e8ea3b7cf717
#
_cell.length_a   1.000
_cell.length_b   1.000
_cell.length_c   1.000
_cell.angle_alpha   90.00
_cell.angle_beta   90.00
_cell.angle_gamma   90.00
#
_symmetry.space_group_name_H-M   'P 1'
#
loop_
_entity.id
_entity.type
_entity.pdbx_description
1 polymer ?
#
loop_
_entity_poly.entity_id
_entity_poly.type
_entity_poly.pdbx_seq_one_letter_code
_entity_poly.pdbx_strand_id
1 'polypeptide(L)'
;DGNRETLRILQELVPLELNEYPSGSAIYDWVIPPEWTIRDAYIKNASGDRIVDFNESNLHVVSYSTPVDLQLDFASLRPHLHTIESEGEVIPYRTTYYKRDWGFCVTRSQYEQLERSEGELFIKIDSALNEGGSMTVAECCVPGETSEEYLVSTYFCHPSMANDNLSGLL
;
A
#
# COMPACT_ATOMS: atom_id res chain seq x y z
N ASP A 1 2.46 10.75 1.63
CA ASP A 1 3.78 11.44 1.55
C ASP A 1 4.78 10.68 0.69
N GLY A 2 4.90 9.34 0.77
CA GLY A 2 5.86 8.55 0.00
C GLY A 2 5.73 8.73 -1.53
N ASN A 3 4.52 8.71 -2.07
CA ASN A 3 4.31 8.91 -3.51
C ASN A 3 4.77 10.31 -3.97
N ARG A 4 4.48 11.35 -3.17
CA ARG A 4 4.95 12.72 -3.49
C ARG A 4 6.47 12.84 -3.41
N GLU A 5 7.11 12.11 -2.50
CA GLU A 5 8.58 12.06 -2.43
C GLU A 5 9.18 11.38 -3.66
N THR A 6 8.59 10.27 -4.12
CA THR A 6 9.00 9.62 -5.38
C THR A 6 8.90 10.60 -6.56
N LEU A 7 7.81 11.38 -6.65
CA LEU A 7 7.67 12.39 -7.71
C LEU A 7 8.71 13.49 -7.63
N ARG A 8 9.09 13.95 -6.43
CA ARG A 8 10.17 14.95 -6.26
C ARG A 8 11.53 14.42 -6.75
N ILE A 9 11.82 13.15 -6.47
CA ILE A 9 13.04 12.49 -7.00
C ILE A 9 13.00 12.45 -8.53
N LEU A 10 11.85 12.09 -9.12
CA LEU A 10 11.70 12.06 -10.58
C LEU A 10 11.79 13.46 -11.21
N GLN A 11 11.36 14.52 -10.51
CA GLN A 11 11.51 15.91 -10.98
C GLN A 11 12.96 16.35 -11.14
N GLU A 12 13.91 15.68 -10.49
CA GLU A 12 15.35 15.93 -10.71
C GLU A 12 15.82 15.46 -12.09
N LEU A 13 15.10 14.53 -12.70
CA LEU A 13 15.44 13.92 -13.99
C LEU A 13 14.55 14.40 -15.13
N VAL A 14 13.29 14.70 -14.86
CA VAL A 14 12.27 15.06 -15.85
C VAL A 14 11.48 16.28 -15.33
N PRO A 15 11.19 17.29 -16.16
CA PRO A 15 10.45 18.49 -15.75
C PRO A 15 8.96 18.17 -15.56
N LEU A 16 8.63 17.46 -14.47
CA LEU A 16 7.27 17.09 -14.15
C LEU A 16 6.50 18.26 -13.54
N GLU A 17 5.31 18.54 -14.06
CA GLU A 17 4.30 19.39 -13.45
C GLU A 17 3.41 18.52 -12.54
N LEU A 18 3.25 18.91 -11.27
CA LEU A 18 2.46 18.17 -10.29
C LEU A 18 1.07 18.78 -10.14
N ASN A 19 0.05 17.99 -10.35
CA ASN A 19 -1.35 18.37 -10.22
C ASN A 19 -2.01 17.58 -9.09
N GLU A 20 -2.73 18.27 -8.19
CA GLU A 20 -3.43 17.69 -7.05
C GLU A 20 -4.94 17.68 -7.30
N TYR A 21 -5.55 16.53 -7.25
CA TYR A 21 -6.99 16.33 -7.44
C TYR A 21 -7.64 15.96 -6.09
N PRO A 22 -8.56 16.79 -5.56
CA PRO A 22 -9.14 16.56 -4.24
C PRO A 22 -9.88 15.21 -4.12
N SER A 23 -9.70 14.52 -2.99
CA SER A 23 -10.50 13.36 -2.63
C SER A 23 -11.99 13.70 -2.67
N GLY A 24 -12.82 12.76 -3.13
CA GLY A 24 -14.26 12.96 -3.31
C GLY A 24 -14.65 13.62 -4.64
N SER A 25 -13.71 14.10 -5.45
CA SER A 25 -14.00 14.62 -6.79
C SER A 25 -14.44 13.50 -7.72
N ALA A 26 -15.54 13.74 -8.46
CA ALA A 26 -16.02 12.81 -9.48
C ALA A 26 -15.26 13.00 -10.80
N ILE A 27 -14.81 11.89 -11.38
CA ILE A 27 -14.16 11.83 -12.69
C ILE A 27 -14.85 10.72 -13.48
N TYR A 28 -15.73 11.08 -14.41
CA TYR A 28 -16.59 10.15 -15.16
C TYR A 28 -17.41 9.28 -14.20
N ASP A 29 -17.21 7.97 -14.21
CA ASP A 29 -17.87 6.95 -13.37
C ASP A 29 -17.07 6.59 -12.12
N TRP A 30 -16.00 7.35 -11.84
CA TRP A 30 -15.11 7.13 -10.70
C TRP A 30 -15.08 8.32 -9.75
N VAL A 31 -14.79 8.05 -8.48
CA VAL A 31 -14.61 9.08 -7.44
C VAL A 31 -13.22 8.92 -6.85
N ILE A 32 -12.46 10.02 -6.76
CA ILE A 32 -11.14 10.03 -6.16
C ILE A 32 -11.25 9.62 -4.69
N PRO A 33 -10.53 8.56 -4.28
CA PRO A 33 -10.64 8.04 -2.92
C PRO A 33 -9.97 8.96 -1.89
N PRO A 34 -10.22 8.72 -0.60
CA PRO A 34 -9.46 9.35 0.48
C PRO A 34 -7.97 9.07 0.35
N GLU A 35 -7.14 10.04 0.70
CA GLU A 35 -5.70 9.83 0.78
C GLU A 35 -5.37 8.90 1.94
N TRP A 36 -4.72 7.78 1.66
CA TRP A 36 -4.31 6.82 2.68
C TRP A 36 -2.86 7.05 3.09
N THR A 37 -2.63 7.04 4.39
CA THR A 37 -1.28 7.08 4.98
C THR A 37 -1.12 5.98 6.01
N ILE A 38 0.09 5.44 6.14
CA ILE A 38 0.47 4.46 7.14
C ILE A 38 1.79 4.89 7.80
N ARG A 39 1.88 4.71 9.11
CA ARG A 39 3.06 5.05 9.92
C ARG A 39 3.74 3.83 10.50
N ASP A 40 2.95 2.85 10.96
CA ASP A 40 3.45 1.60 11.53
C ASP A 40 2.38 0.52 11.46
N ALA A 41 2.76 -0.74 11.38
CA ALA A 41 1.87 -1.85 11.56
C ALA A 41 2.64 -3.11 11.98
N TYR A 42 2.03 -3.91 12.85
CA TYR A 42 2.65 -5.15 13.31
C TYR A 42 1.64 -6.14 13.87
N ILE A 43 2.08 -7.39 13.96
CA ILE A 43 1.47 -8.44 14.77
C ILE A 43 2.52 -8.93 15.76
N LYS A 44 2.22 -8.83 17.07
CA LYS A 44 3.04 -9.35 18.16
C LYS A 44 2.39 -10.57 18.80
N ASN A 45 3.24 -11.49 19.27
CA ASN A 45 2.82 -12.57 20.15
C ASN A 45 2.68 -12.11 21.63
N ALA A 46 2.24 -13.02 22.50
CA ALA A 46 2.08 -12.76 23.92
C ALA A 46 3.42 -12.44 24.64
N SER A 47 4.56 -12.84 24.09
CA SER A 47 5.91 -12.50 24.60
C SER A 47 6.36 -11.11 24.19
N GLY A 48 5.64 -10.43 23.29
CA GLY A 48 5.95 -9.11 22.78
C GLY A 48 6.83 -9.10 21.52
N ASP A 49 7.18 -10.27 20.96
CA ASP A 49 7.96 -10.37 19.73
C ASP A 49 7.11 -9.99 18.52
N ARG A 50 7.61 -9.13 17.65
CA ARG A 50 6.99 -8.83 16.37
C ARG A 50 7.21 -10.00 15.41
N ILE A 51 6.15 -10.70 15.04
CA ILE A 51 6.17 -11.77 14.03
C ILE A 51 6.00 -11.19 12.64
N VAL A 52 5.21 -10.13 12.53
CA VAL A 52 4.98 -9.37 11.29
C VAL A 52 5.27 -7.90 11.60
N ASP A 53 6.11 -7.26 10.80
CA ASP A 53 6.52 -5.87 11.00
C ASP A 53 6.54 -5.11 9.67
N PHE A 54 5.76 -4.03 9.59
CA PHE A 54 5.73 -3.12 8.44
C PHE A 54 7.11 -2.51 8.13
N ASN A 55 7.94 -2.30 9.16
CA ASN A 55 9.28 -1.75 8.98
C ASN A 55 10.28 -2.74 8.35
N GLU A 56 9.99 -4.04 8.38
CA GLU A 56 10.76 -5.04 7.64
C GLU A 56 10.33 -5.14 6.19
N SER A 57 9.01 -5.03 5.94
CA SER A 57 8.45 -4.98 4.59
C SER A 57 7.11 -4.25 4.58
N ASN A 58 6.99 -3.23 3.75
CA ASN A 58 5.74 -2.51 3.56
C ASN A 58 4.64 -3.35 2.86
N LEU A 59 4.99 -4.49 2.26
CA LEU A 59 4.03 -5.46 1.74
C LEU A 59 3.23 -6.17 2.83
N HIS A 60 3.71 -6.16 4.08
CA HIS A 60 3.01 -6.83 5.18
C HIS A 60 1.63 -6.25 5.49
N VAL A 61 1.32 -5.05 5.03
CA VAL A 61 0.00 -4.45 5.26
C VAL A 61 -0.81 -4.46 3.98
N VAL A 62 -2.04 -4.94 4.07
CA VAL A 62 -3.01 -4.80 2.97
C VAL A 62 -3.22 -3.31 2.72
N SER A 63 -2.92 -2.85 1.49
CA SER A 63 -3.04 -1.43 1.13
C SER A 63 -4.46 -0.91 1.37
N TYR A 64 -4.60 0.32 1.83
CA TYR A 64 -5.87 0.94 2.24
C TYR A 64 -6.49 0.36 3.52
N SER A 65 -5.77 -0.44 4.30
CA SER A 65 -6.25 -0.91 5.61
C SER A 65 -6.65 0.25 6.52
N THR A 66 -7.82 0.10 7.14
CA THR A 66 -8.27 1.02 8.21
C THR A 66 -7.40 0.86 9.46
N PRO A 67 -7.31 1.90 10.33
CA PRO A 67 -6.55 1.80 11.57
C PRO A 67 -7.14 0.72 12.49
N VAL A 68 -6.26 -0.05 13.13
CA VAL A 68 -6.59 -1.17 14.03
C VAL A 68 -5.67 -1.15 15.24
N ASP A 69 -6.25 -1.40 16.42
CA ASP A 69 -5.53 -1.65 17.68
C ASP A 69 -6.35 -2.68 18.47
N LEU A 70 -6.05 -3.95 18.26
CA LEU A 70 -6.84 -5.09 18.75
C LEU A 70 -5.96 -6.16 19.37
N GLN A 71 -6.60 -6.98 20.20
CA GLN A 71 -6.04 -8.19 20.78
C GLN A 71 -6.97 -9.35 20.38
N LEU A 72 -6.47 -10.32 19.65
CA LEU A 72 -7.25 -11.41 19.06
C LEU A 72 -6.52 -12.75 19.20
N ASP A 73 -7.27 -13.82 19.29
CA ASP A 73 -6.74 -15.15 19.03
C ASP A 73 -6.48 -15.38 17.52
N PHE A 74 -5.73 -16.40 17.19
CA PHE A 74 -5.42 -16.72 15.79
C PHE A 74 -6.67 -17.00 14.95
N ALA A 75 -7.68 -17.65 15.49
CA ALA A 75 -8.90 -18.01 14.76
C ALA A 75 -9.65 -16.75 14.31
N SER A 76 -9.69 -15.72 15.16
CA SER A 76 -10.30 -14.43 14.87
C SER A 76 -9.44 -13.57 13.94
N LEU A 77 -8.11 -13.67 14.02
CA LEU A 77 -7.18 -12.97 13.12
C LEU A 77 -7.13 -13.58 11.71
N ARG A 78 -7.29 -14.89 11.60
CA ARG A 78 -7.13 -15.67 10.35
C ARG A 78 -7.85 -15.08 9.13
N PRO A 79 -9.09 -14.57 9.21
CA PRO A 79 -9.77 -13.97 8.06
C PRO A 79 -9.07 -12.73 7.50
N HIS A 80 -8.22 -12.08 8.28
CA HIS A 80 -7.45 -10.88 7.93
C HIS A 80 -6.00 -11.19 7.51
N LEU A 81 -5.62 -12.47 7.43
CA LEU A 81 -4.30 -12.91 6.98
C LEU A 81 -4.36 -13.41 5.54
N HIS A 82 -3.43 -12.94 4.73
CA HIS A 82 -3.26 -13.36 3.35
C HIS A 82 -1.88 -13.96 3.15
N THR A 83 -1.83 -15.19 2.69
CA THR A 83 -0.59 -15.89 2.30
C THR A 83 -0.84 -16.68 1.02
N ILE A 84 0.20 -17.11 0.35
CA ILE A 84 0.14 -17.99 -0.81
C ILE A 84 0.92 -19.27 -0.52
N GLU A 85 0.40 -20.38 -1.03
CA GLU A 85 1.10 -21.66 -1.01
C GLU A 85 2.09 -21.69 -2.19
N SER A 86 3.25 -21.12 -2.01
CA SER A 86 4.35 -21.14 -2.99
C SER A 86 5.63 -21.60 -2.34
N GLU A 87 6.55 -22.08 -3.14
CA GLU A 87 7.92 -22.29 -2.69
C GLU A 87 8.55 -20.94 -2.34
N GLY A 88 9.12 -20.83 -1.14
CA GLY A 88 9.82 -19.64 -0.65
C GLY A 88 8.98 -18.70 0.20
N GLU A 89 9.64 -17.67 0.70
CA GLU A 89 9.13 -16.68 1.63
C GLU A 89 8.51 -15.48 0.87
N VAL A 90 7.41 -15.75 0.15
CA VAL A 90 6.71 -14.74 -0.66
C VAL A 90 5.62 -14.05 0.17
N ILE A 91 5.62 -12.71 0.14
CA ILE A 91 4.57 -11.88 0.72
C ILE A 91 3.64 -11.45 -0.43
N PRO A 92 2.34 -11.83 -0.42
CA PRO A 92 1.42 -11.42 -1.48
C PRO A 92 1.09 -9.92 -1.37
N TYR A 93 0.75 -9.28 -2.49
CA TYR A 93 0.15 -7.96 -2.50
C TYR A 93 -1.38 -8.06 -2.44
N ARG A 94 -2.01 -7.28 -1.55
CA ARG A 94 -3.47 -7.14 -1.43
C ARG A 94 -3.85 -5.69 -1.16
N THR A 95 -5.08 -5.33 -1.52
CA THR A 95 -5.66 -4.02 -1.25
C THR A 95 -7.13 -4.12 -0.84
N THR A 96 -7.57 -3.22 0.04
CA THR A 96 -8.97 -3.01 0.42
C THR A 96 -9.56 -1.75 -0.20
N TYR A 97 -9.06 -1.31 -1.34
CA TYR A 97 -9.36 -0.04 -1.99
C TYR A 97 -10.87 0.30 -2.09
N TYR A 98 -11.71 -0.71 -2.37
CA TYR A 98 -13.14 -0.50 -2.60
C TYR A 98 -14.04 -0.67 -1.36
N LYS A 99 -13.47 -0.99 -0.21
CA LYS A 99 -14.23 -1.16 1.05
C LYS A 99 -13.37 -0.87 2.28
N ARG A 100 -14.05 -0.45 3.33
CA ARG A 100 -13.40 -0.24 4.63
C ARG A 100 -13.13 -1.60 5.28
N ASP A 101 -11.90 -2.04 5.23
CA ASP A 101 -11.41 -3.31 5.76
C ASP A 101 -9.96 -3.16 6.19
N TRP A 102 -9.35 -4.20 6.74
CA TRP A 102 -7.96 -4.25 7.13
C TRP A 102 -7.39 -5.66 7.01
N GLY A 103 -6.08 -5.80 6.94
CA GLY A 103 -5.45 -7.10 6.92
C GLY A 103 -3.93 -7.04 6.82
N PHE A 104 -3.33 -8.21 6.92
CA PHE A 104 -1.90 -8.42 6.75
C PHE A 104 -1.62 -9.45 5.66
N CYS A 105 -0.54 -9.19 4.92
CA CYS A 105 0.06 -10.12 3.98
C CYS A 105 1.31 -10.71 4.63
N VAL A 106 1.39 -12.02 4.67
CA VAL A 106 2.44 -12.72 5.42
C VAL A 106 3.04 -13.84 4.59
N THR A 107 4.30 -14.17 4.85
CA THR A 107 4.94 -15.35 4.30
C THR A 107 4.27 -16.62 4.86
N ARG A 108 4.50 -17.76 4.23
CA ARG A 108 3.97 -19.04 4.72
C ARG A 108 4.53 -19.38 6.10
N SER A 109 5.81 -19.12 6.35
CA SER A 109 6.44 -19.38 7.65
C SER A 109 5.88 -18.48 8.75
N GLN A 110 5.65 -17.18 8.48
CA GLN A 110 5.00 -16.27 9.43
C GLN A 110 3.57 -16.70 9.75
N TYR A 111 2.79 -17.13 8.74
CA TYR A 111 1.45 -17.64 8.96
C TYR A 111 1.46 -18.84 9.91
N GLU A 112 2.33 -19.83 9.68
CA GLU A 112 2.47 -21.00 10.54
C GLU A 112 2.99 -20.66 11.95
N GLN A 113 3.85 -19.66 12.06
CA GLN A 113 4.31 -19.15 13.34
C GLN A 113 3.17 -18.50 14.14
N LEU A 114 2.32 -17.69 13.49
CA LEU A 114 1.13 -17.11 14.11
C LEU A 114 0.13 -18.19 14.54
N GLU A 115 -0.08 -19.22 13.72
CA GLU A 115 -0.99 -20.34 14.02
C GLU A 115 -0.53 -21.16 15.23
N ARG A 116 0.79 -21.31 15.43
CA ARG A 116 1.38 -22.03 16.57
C ARG A 116 1.55 -21.14 17.80
N SER A 117 1.31 -19.83 17.69
CA SER A 117 1.45 -18.92 18.83
C SER A 117 0.40 -19.23 19.89
N GLU A 118 0.85 -19.38 21.14
CA GLU A 118 -0.05 -19.54 22.27
C GLU A 118 -0.52 -18.18 22.79
N GLY A 119 -1.78 -18.12 23.21
CA GLY A 119 -2.38 -16.89 23.76
C GLY A 119 -2.85 -15.91 22.69
N GLU A 120 -3.04 -14.68 23.12
CA GLU A 120 -3.53 -13.60 22.27
C GLU A 120 -2.41 -12.94 21.47
N LEU A 121 -2.77 -12.51 20.27
CA LEU A 121 -1.92 -11.74 19.37
C LEU A 121 -2.32 -10.27 19.46
N PHE A 122 -1.34 -9.37 19.48
CA PHE A 122 -1.52 -7.92 19.51
C PHE A 122 -1.35 -7.36 18.11
N ILE A 123 -2.43 -6.83 17.55
CA ILE A 123 -2.53 -6.35 16.19
C ILE A 123 -2.59 -4.83 16.18
N LYS A 124 -1.70 -4.19 15.46
CA LYS A 124 -1.72 -2.75 15.25
C LYS A 124 -1.55 -2.40 13.79
N ILE A 125 -2.39 -1.47 13.31
CA ILE A 125 -2.21 -0.74 12.05
C ILE A 125 -2.42 0.73 12.36
N ASP A 126 -1.35 1.51 12.35
CA ASP A 126 -1.39 2.97 12.51
C ASP A 126 -1.48 3.62 11.13
N SER A 127 -2.70 3.65 10.62
CA SER A 127 -3.04 4.25 9.33
C SER A 127 -4.07 5.36 9.49
N ALA A 128 -4.25 6.13 8.42
CA ALA A 128 -5.32 7.13 8.32
C ALA A 128 -5.85 7.21 6.90
N LEU A 129 -7.14 7.48 6.78
CA LEU A 129 -7.84 7.77 5.54
C LEU A 129 -8.34 9.21 5.62
N ASN A 130 -7.70 10.10 4.86
CA ASN A 130 -7.98 11.53 4.86
C ASN A 130 -8.94 11.90 3.72
N GLU A 131 -10.18 12.20 4.07
CA GLU A 131 -11.22 12.64 3.13
C GLU A 131 -10.91 14.04 2.53
N GLY A 132 -10.12 14.85 3.24
CA GLY A 132 -9.63 16.15 2.76
C GLY A 132 -8.29 16.10 2.03
N GLY A 133 -7.82 14.90 1.69
CA GLY A 133 -6.58 14.69 0.94
C GLY A 133 -6.74 14.88 -0.56
N SER A 134 -5.75 14.42 -1.32
CA SER A 134 -5.75 14.52 -2.78
C SER A 134 -5.00 13.35 -3.43
N MET A 135 -5.28 13.16 -4.71
CA MET A 135 -4.51 12.32 -5.61
C MET A 135 -3.54 13.20 -6.41
N THR A 136 -2.28 12.85 -6.42
CA THR A 136 -1.25 13.57 -7.18
C THR A 136 -1.09 12.92 -8.55
N VAL A 137 -1.14 13.71 -9.61
CA VAL A 137 -0.79 13.33 -10.98
C VAL A 137 0.40 14.17 -11.42
N ALA A 138 1.38 13.53 -12.03
CA ALA A 138 2.54 14.21 -12.59
C ALA A 138 2.52 14.11 -14.12
N GLU A 139 2.77 15.21 -14.79
CA GLU A 139 2.72 15.31 -16.25
C GLU A 139 4.00 15.97 -16.76
N CYS A 140 4.48 15.51 -17.92
CA CYS A 140 5.52 16.19 -18.69
C CYS A 140 5.14 16.18 -20.16
N CYS A 141 5.08 17.33 -20.78
CA CYS A 141 4.86 17.47 -22.20
C CYS A 141 6.19 17.76 -22.92
N VAL A 142 6.56 16.90 -23.85
CA VAL A 142 7.70 17.14 -24.76
C VAL A 142 7.14 17.63 -26.09
N PRO A 143 7.29 18.92 -26.44
CA PRO A 143 6.71 19.45 -27.67
C PRO A 143 7.40 18.86 -28.92
N GLY A 144 6.58 18.47 -29.89
CA GLY A 144 7.01 18.00 -31.20
C GLY A 144 6.85 19.06 -32.29
N GLU A 145 7.07 18.65 -33.53
CA GLU A 145 6.92 19.52 -34.72
C GLU A 145 5.51 19.50 -35.32
N THR A 146 4.68 18.56 -34.89
CA THR A 146 3.29 18.37 -35.37
C THR A 146 2.30 18.43 -34.22
N SER A 147 1.00 18.43 -34.54
CA SER A 147 -0.07 18.33 -33.54
C SER A 147 -0.46 16.88 -33.18
N GLU A 148 0.24 15.90 -33.71
CA GLU A 148 0.06 14.49 -33.33
C GLU A 148 0.70 14.23 -31.99
N GLU A 149 0.01 13.51 -31.11
CA GLU A 149 0.44 13.25 -29.75
C GLU A 149 0.57 11.76 -29.47
N TYR A 150 1.57 11.40 -28.66
CA TYR A 150 1.73 10.08 -28.06
C TYR A 150 1.56 10.21 -26.56
N LEU A 151 0.56 9.53 -26.00
CA LEU A 151 0.39 9.45 -24.55
C LEU A 151 1.12 8.24 -23.99
N VAL A 152 2.07 8.49 -23.08
CA VAL A 152 2.69 7.47 -22.24
C VAL A 152 2.12 7.63 -20.82
N SER A 153 1.51 6.59 -20.27
CA SER A 153 0.88 6.63 -18.95
C SER A 153 1.38 5.48 -18.09
N THR A 154 1.70 5.77 -16.85
CA THR A 154 2.11 4.80 -15.85
C THR A 154 1.63 5.21 -14.46
N TYR A 155 1.75 4.34 -13.46
CA TYR A 155 1.47 4.63 -12.05
C TYR A 155 2.60 4.08 -11.17
N PHE A 156 2.72 4.53 -9.92
CA PHE A 156 3.83 4.19 -9.02
C PHE A 156 3.38 4.01 -7.56
N CYS A 157 2.13 3.70 -7.34
CA CYS A 157 1.52 3.64 -6.00
C CYS A 157 1.66 2.27 -5.30
N HIS A 158 2.24 1.25 -5.96
CA HIS A 158 2.40 -0.07 -5.38
C HIS A 158 3.69 -0.17 -4.55
N PRO A 159 3.62 -0.58 -3.28
CA PRO A 159 4.80 -0.70 -2.43
C PRO A 159 5.68 -1.87 -2.87
N SER A 160 6.99 -1.67 -2.87
CA SER A 160 8.03 -2.70 -3.09
C SER A 160 7.88 -3.59 -4.33
N MET A 161 7.20 -3.09 -5.37
CA MET A 161 6.89 -3.87 -6.58
C MET A 161 7.61 -3.28 -7.81
N ALA A 162 8.77 -3.84 -8.15
CA ALA A 162 9.63 -3.31 -9.22
C ALA A 162 9.01 -3.41 -10.61
N ASN A 163 8.34 -4.53 -10.94
CA ASN A 163 7.67 -4.70 -12.24
C ASN A 163 6.35 -3.95 -12.34
N ASP A 164 5.70 -3.75 -11.22
CA ASP A 164 4.42 -3.06 -11.14
C ASP A 164 4.55 -1.87 -10.16
N ASN A 165 5.03 -0.71 -10.55
CA ASN A 165 5.26 -0.26 -11.91
C ASN A 165 6.53 0.58 -12.04
N LEU A 166 7.53 0.37 -11.20
CA LEU A 166 8.78 1.13 -11.25
C LEU A 166 9.46 1.05 -12.63
N SER A 167 9.40 -0.13 -13.27
CA SER A 167 9.94 -0.32 -14.62
C SER A 167 9.25 0.53 -15.71
N GLY A 168 8.05 1.03 -15.45
CA GLY A 168 7.34 1.94 -16.35
C GLY A 168 7.74 3.42 -16.18
N LEU A 169 8.50 3.74 -15.10
CA LEU A 169 9.00 5.08 -14.82
C LEU A 169 10.42 5.30 -15.38
N LEU A 170 11.19 4.23 -15.58
CA LEU A 170 12.57 4.24 -16.06
C LEU A 170 12.66 4.02 -17.56
#